data_dde61049691bdb7c56e587e4c982b5a8
#
_entry.id   dde61049691bdb7c56e587e4c982b5a8
#
_cell.length_a   1.000
_cell.length_b   1.000
_cell.length_c   1.000
_cell.angle_alpha   90.00
_cell.angle_beta   90.00
_cell.angle_gamma   90.00
#
_symmetry.space_group_name_H-M   'P 1'
#
loop_
_entity.id
_entity.type
_entity.pdbx_description
1 polymer ?
#
loop_
_entity_poly.entity_id
_entity_poly.type
_entity_poly.pdbx_seq_one_letter_code
_entity_poly.pdbx_strand_id
1 'polypeptide(L)'
;MEPKISIIVPVYNVEQYLERCVESILKQTMTNFELILINDGSSDNSGQVCDELSRKDTRIRVLHIPNGGVSNARNLGIQSSRGEWISFIDSDDFVTEDYLETLLQTVETDETIGFSIGKLHHIQNGVVTALP
;
A
#
# COMPACT_ATOMS: atom_id res chain seq x y z
N MET A 1 12.32 -8.75 13.66
CA MET A 1 10.95 -9.32 13.76
C MET A 1 10.25 -9.21 12.42
N GLU A 2 9.66 -10.29 11.94
CA GLU A 2 8.96 -10.28 10.69
C GLU A 2 7.68 -9.45 10.76
N PRO A 3 7.34 -8.68 9.70
CA PRO A 3 6.11 -7.93 9.69
C PRO A 3 4.89 -8.85 9.59
N LYS A 4 3.76 -8.40 10.14
CA LYS A 4 2.49 -9.11 10.05
C LYS A 4 1.89 -8.98 8.64
N ILE A 5 1.97 -7.78 8.06
CA ILE A 5 1.44 -7.47 6.73
C ILE A 5 2.53 -6.85 5.87
N SER A 6 2.59 -7.27 4.62
CA SER A 6 3.33 -6.57 3.57
C SER A 6 2.33 -5.80 2.72
N ILE A 7 2.48 -4.49 2.67
CA ILE A 7 1.62 -3.62 1.87
C ILE A 7 2.37 -3.30 0.59
N ILE A 8 1.77 -3.66 -0.56
CA ILE A 8 2.37 -3.47 -1.86
C ILE A 8 1.66 -2.33 -2.57
N VAL A 9 2.42 -1.32 -2.96
CA VAL A 9 1.91 -0.13 -3.64
C VAL A 9 2.65 0.04 -4.96
N PRO A 10 2.02 -0.34 -6.09
CA PRO A 10 2.59 -0.04 -7.40
C PRO A 10 2.56 1.46 -7.65
N VAL A 11 3.64 2.01 -8.17
CA VAL A 11 3.82 3.44 -8.40
C VAL A 11 4.16 3.68 -9.86
N TYR A 12 3.30 4.43 -10.56
CA TYR A 12 3.57 4.86 -11.92
C TYR A 12 2.94 6.23 -12.18
N ASN A 13 3.78 7.25 -12.30
CA ASN A 13 3.36 8.64 -12.62
C ASN A 13 2.25 9.15 -11.71
N VAL A 14 2.48 9.08 -10.39
CA VAL A 14 1.50 9.48 -9.35
C VAL A 14 2.12 10.47 -8.35
N GLU A 15 3.06 11.30 -8.79
CA GLU A 15 3.78 12.19 -7.88
C GLU A 15 2.88 13.11 -7.05
N GLN A 16 1.70 13.47 -7.56
CA GLN A 16 0.75 14.34 -6.85
C GLN A 16 -0.02 13.60 -5.73
N TYR A 17 -0.10 12.27 -5.79
CA TYR A 17 -0.96 11.47 -4.90
C TYR A 17 -0.19 10.58 -3.96
N LEU A 18 1.06 10.25 -4.29
CA LEU A 18 1.84 9.22 -3.60
C LEU A 18 2.05 9.55 -2.12
N GLU A 19 2.39 10.77 -1.80
CA GLU A 19 2.65 11.18 -0.41
C GLU A 19 1.40 10.99 0.45
N ARG A 20 0.22 11.38 -0.05
CA ARG A 20 -1.04 11.20 0.67
C ARG A 20 -1.34 9.72 0.91
N CYS A 21 -1.13 8.89 -0.10
CA CYS A 21 -1.30 7.45 0.01
C CYS A 21 -0.42 6.88 1.12
N VAL A 22 0.88 7.15 1.06
CA VAL A 22 1.86 6.63 2.00
C VAL A 22 1.60 7.15 3.42
N GLU A 23 1.28 8.42 3.59
CA GLU A 23 0.97 8.97 4.90
C GLU A 23 -0.24 8.27 5.55
N SER A 24 -1.27 7.95 4.76
CA SER A 24 -2.43 7.23 5.28
C SER A 24 -2.06 5.83 5.76
N ILE A 25 -1.07 5.20 5.13
CA ILE A 25 -0.55 3.89 5.54
C ILE A 25 0.29 4.02 6.81
N LEU A 26 1.14 5.03 6.90
CA LEU A 26 2.00 5.22 8.08
C LEU A 26 1.20 5.54 9.35
N LYS A 27 -0.02 6.05 9.20
CA LYS A 27 -0.91 6.39 10.33
C LYS A 27 -1.81 5.24 10.77
N GLN A 28 -1.64 4.05 10.22
CA GLN A 28 -2.48 2.90 10.58
C GLN A 28 -2.36 2.54 12.07
N THR A 29 -3.49 2.19 12.68
CA THR A 29 -3.51 1.72 14.07
C THR A 29 -2.74 0.42 14.24
N MET A 30 -2.78 -0.45 13.23
CA MET A 30 -1.93 -1.63 13.18
C MET A 30 -0.57 -1.23 12.63
N THR A 31 0.48 -1.36 13.44
CA THR A 31 1.81 -0.78 13.13
C THR A 31 2.84 -1.79 12.64
N ASN A 32 2.61 -3.09 12.82
CA ASN A 32 3.58 -4.12 12.44
C ASN A 32 3.43 -4.52 10.97
N PHE A 33 3.83 -3.63 10.09
CA PHE A 33 3.78 -3.85 8.64
C PHE A 33 5.09 -3.41 7.99
N GLU A 34 5.32 -3.88 6.77
CA GLU A 34 6.28 -3.29 5.85
C GLU A 34 5.50 -2.68 4.69
N LEU A 35 6.03 -1.62 4.12
CA LEU A 35 5.46 -0.96 2.95
C LEU A 35 6.45 -1.08 1.80
N ILE A 36 6.04 -1.70 0.70
CA ILE A 36 6.88 -1.90 -0.48
C ILE A 36 6.34 -1.04 -1.61
N LEU A 37 7.09 -0.01 -1.95
CA LEU A 37 6.78 0.87 -3.08
C LEU A 37 7.51 0.34 -4.31
N ILE A 38 6.77 -0.01 -5.35
CA ILE A 38 7.34 -0.52 -6.59
C ILE A 38 7.24 0.58 -7.64
N ASN A 39 8.32 1.30 -7.89
CA ASN A 39 8.35 2.32 -8.91
C ASN A 39 8.51 1.66 -10.29
N ASP A 40 7.43 1.60 -11.03
CA ASP A 40 7.33 0.90 -12.32
C ASP A 40 7.76 1.81 -13.48
N GLY A 41 8.98 2.28 -13.41
CA GLY A 41 9.57 3.09 -14.48
C GLY A 41 8.89 4.44 -14.67
N SER A 42 8.50 5.13 -13.59
CA SER A 42 7.84 6.44 -13.68
C SER A 42 8.72 7.45 -14.42
N SER A 43 8.10 8.24 -15.28
CA SER A 43 8.76 9.33 -16.02
C SER A 43 8.68 10.67 -15.30
N ASP A 44 7.83 10.79 -14.29
CA ASP A 44 7.72 11.97 -13.43
C ASP A 44 8.61 11.83 -12.18
N ASN A 45 8.38 12.63 -11.14
CA ASN A 45 9.16 12.59 -9.91
C ASN A 45 8.72 11.52 -8.90
N SER A 46 7.84 10.59 -9.29
CA SER A 46 7.35 9.53 -8.38
C SER A 46 8.49 8.72 -7.77
N GLY A 47 9.51 8.37 -8.57
CA GLY A 47 10.67 7.63 -8.06
C GLY A 47 11.43 8.38 -6.98
N GLN A 48 11.63 9.68 -7.18
CA GLN A 48 12.28 10.55 -6.20
C GLN A 48 11.45 10.66 -4.92
N VAL A 49 10.13 10.79 -5.05
CA VAL A 49 9.21 10.85 -3.90
C VAL A 49 9.28 9.53 -3.12
N CYS A 50 9.32 8.39 -3.80
CA CYS A 50 9.51 7.09 -3.14
C CYS A 50 10.76 7.09 -2.26
N ASP A 51 11.88 7.54 -2.79
CA ASP A 51 13.15 7.56 -2.05
C ASP A 51 13.09 8.52 -0.86
N GLU A 52 12.49 9.68 -1.02
CA GLU A 52 12.32 10.63 0.07
C GLU A 52 11.47 10.06 1.19
N LEU A 53 10.37 9.39 0.84
CA LEU A 53 9.49 8.77 1.83
C LEU A 53 10.19 7.63 2.57
N SER A 54 10.99 6.84 1.87
CA SER A 54 11.72 5.71 2.49
C SER A 54 12.73 6.17 3.54
N ARG A 55 13.24 7.39 3.43
CA ARG A 55 14.17 7.95 4.43
C ARG A 55 13.46 8.38 5.71
N LYS A 56 12.14 8.58 5.66
CA LYS A 56 11.35 9.05 6.81
C LYS A 56 10.89 7.91 7.72
N ASP A 57 10.80 6.69 7.19
CA ASP A 57 10.28 5.56 7.95
C ASP A 57 10.97 4.27 7.52
N THR A 58 11.54 3.55 8.47
CA THR A 58 12.31 2.32 8.21
C THR A 58 11.47 1.17 7.71
N ARG A 59 10.14 1.25 7.83
CA ARG A 59 9.24 0.21 7.34
C ARG A 59 9.04 0.27 5.82
N ILE A 60 9.48 1.36 5.18
CA ILE A 60 9.32 1.56 3.74
C ILE A 60 10.52 1.00 3.00
N ARG A 61 10.26 0.14 2.02
CA ARG A 61 11.25 -0.32 1.04
C ARG A 61 10.83 0.11 -0.35
N VAL A 62 11.78 0.47 -1.18
CA VAL A 62 11.52 0.94 -2.55
C VAL A 62 12.23 0.04 -3.54
N LEU A 63 11.51 -0.39 -4.58
CA LEU A 63 12.08 -1.07 -5.74
C LEU A 63 11.86 -0.20 -6.96
N HIS A 64 12.94 0.13 -7.66
CA HIS A 64 12.88 0.82 -8.95
C HIS A 64 13.07 -0.20 -10.06
N ILE A 65 12.10 -0.31 -10.95
CA ILE A 65 12.12 -1.29 -12.04
C ILE A 65 11.84 -0.62 -13.38
N PRO A 66 12.28 -1.20 -14.51
CA PRO A 66 11.81 -0.75 -15.81
C PRO A 66 10.31 -0.93 -15.96
N ASN A 67 9.65 -0.04 -16.68
CA ASN A 67 8.21 -0.13 -16.87
C ASN A 67 7.81 -1.48 -17.47
N GLY A 68 7.01 -2.22 -16.73
CA GLY A 68 6.54 -3.55 -17.11
C GLY A 68 5.06 -3.79 -16.84
N GLY A 69 4.35 -2.76 -16.36
CA GLY A 69 2.92 -2.82 -16.07
C GLY A 69 2.62 -3.15 -14.62
N VAL A 70 1.37 -2.87 -14.22
CA VAL A 70 0.93 -2.99 -12.83
C VAL A 70 0.98 -4.43 -12.33
N SER A 71 0.66 -5.41 -13.17
CA SER A 71 0.70 -6.83 -12.79
C SER A 71 2.13 -7.28 -12.48
N ASN A 72 3.10 -6.85 -13.29
CA ASN A 72 4.50 -7.12 -13.06
C ASN A 72 4.97 -6.50 -11.72
N ALA A 73 4.59 -5.25 -11.48
CA ALA A 73 4.93 -4.56 -10.23
C ALA A 73 4.37 -5.29 -9.01
N ARG A 74 3.10 -5.69 -9.06
CA ARG A 74 2.48 -6.45 -7.97
C ARG A 74 3.18 -7.78 -7.72
N ASN A 75 3.52 -8.50 -8.78
CA ASN A 75 4.23 -9.78 -8.66
C ASN A 75 5.60 -9.61 -8.01
N LEU A 76 6.34 -8.58 -8.37
CA LEU A 76 7.62 -8.29 -7.74
C LEU A 76 7.46 -7.91 -6.27
N GLY A 77 6.40 -7.17 -5.95
CA GLY A 77 6.06 -6.87 -4.56
C GLY A 77 5.79 -8.13 -3.75
N ILE A 78 5.02 -9.06 -4.30
CA ILE A 78 4.74 -10.35 -3.66
C ILE A 78 6.04 -11.13 -3.41
N GLN A 79 6.91 -11.20 -4.39
CA GLN A 79 8.20 -11.90 -4.28
C GLN A 79 9.10 -11.28 -3.21
N SER A 80 9.00 -9.97 -3.00
CA SER A 80 9.81 -9.23 -2.03
C SER A 80 9.20 -9.20 -0.64
N SER A 81 7.97 -9.65 -0.48
CA SER A 81 7.22 -9.54 0.78
C SER A 81 7.73 -10.51 1.83
N ARG A 82 7.71 -10.07 3.09
CA ARG A 82 8.11 -10.85 4.27
C ARG A 82 6.96 -11.07 5.23
N GLY A 83 5.85 -10.40 5.01
CA GLY A 83 4.68 -10.45 5.89
C GLY A 83 3.93 -11.77 5.78
N GLU A 84 3.20 -12.09 6.83
CA GLU A 84 2.28 -13.22 6.86
C GLU A 84 1.11 -13.01 5.91
N TRP A 85 0.66 -11.76 5.79
CA TRP A 85 -0.43 -11.33 4.92
C TRP A 85 0.07 -10.32 3.91
N ILE A 86 -0.59 -10.23 2.76
CA ILE A 86 -0.30 -9.25 1.72
C ILE A 86 -1.53 -8.38 1.49
N SER A 87 -1.32 -7.07 1.43
CA SER A 87 -2.35 -6.10 1.07
C SER A 87 -1.88 -5.27 -0.10
N PHE A 88 -2.77 -4.99 -1.05
CA PHE A 88 -2.50 -4.11 -2.18
C PHE A 88 -3.26 -2.80 -1.98
N ILE A 89 -2.57 -1.69 -2.12
CA ILE A 89 -3.18 -0.35 -2.07
C ILE A 89 -2.69 0.41 -3.29
N ASP A 90 -3.63 1.01 -4.03
CA ASP A 90 -3.27 1.81 -5.21
C ASP A 90 -2.66 3.14 -4.78
N SER A 91 -1.64 3.59 -5.50
CA SER A 91 -0.84 4.76 -5.13
C SER A 91 -1.58 6.09 -5.23
N ASP A 92 -2.70 6.15 -5.92
CA ASP A 92 -3.57 7.33 -5.99
C ASP A 92 -4.73 7.28 -4.98
N ASP A 93 -4.79 6.23 -4.17
CA ASP A 93 -5.79 6.08 -3.11
C ASP A 93 -5.20 6.44 -1.74
N PHE A 94 -6.05 6.52 -0.75
CA PHE A 94 -5.65 6.60 0.66
C PHE A 94 -6.68 5.83 1.51
N VAL A 95 -6.27 5.45 2.71
CA VAL A 95 -7.04 4.53 3.55
C VAL A 95 -7.33 5.18 4.91
N THR A 96 -8.40 4.70 5.57
CA THR A 96 -8.71 5.12 6.94
C THR A 96 -7.70 4.51 7.92
N GLU A 97 -7.58 5.10 9.11
CA GLU A 97 -6.58 4.71 10.10
C GLU A 97 -6.74 3.27 10.60
N ASP A 98 -7.94 2.73 10.56
CA ASP A 98 -8.24 1.38 11.03
C ASP A 98 -8.35 0.33 9.91
N TYR A 99 -7.96 0.68 8.69
CA TYR A 99 -8.13 -0.17 7.51
C TYR A 99 -7.47 -1.54 7.69
N LEU A 100 -6.20 -1.56 8.07
CA LEU A 100 -5.44 -2.81 8.22
C LEU A 100 -5.92 -3.61 9.43
N GLU A 101 -6.20 -2.94 10.53
CA GLU A 101 -6.71 -3.59 11.74
C GLU A 101 -8.04 -4.29 11.46
N THR A 102 -8.95 -3.63 10.76
CA THR A 102 -10.25 -4.19 10.40
C THR A 102 -10.10 -5.41 9.48
N LEU A 103 -9.22 -5.33 8.47
CA LEU A 103 -8.99 -6.46 7.57
C LEU A 103 -8.39 -7.65 8.31
N LEU A 104 -7.43 -7.41 9.20
CA LEU A 104 -6.80 -8.48 9.99
C LEU A 104 -7.79 -9.15 10.93
N GLN A 105 -8.63 -8.39 11.62
CA GLN A 105 -9.63 -8.95 12.51
C GLN A 105 -10.55 -9.92 11.77
N THR A 106 -10.92 -9.59 10.54
CA THR A 106 -11.78 -10.44 9.72
C THR A 106 -11.10 -11.77 9.39
N VAL A 107 -9.84 -11.77 8.96
CA VAL A 107 -9.14 -13.00 8.53
C VAL A 107 -8.62 -13.81 9.71
N GLU A 108 -8.32 -13.21 10.85
CA GLU A 108 -7.76 -13.91 12.02
C GLU A 108 -8.82 -14.51 12.93
N THR A 109 -10.07 -14.01 12.87
CA THR A 109 -11.16 -14.53 13.69
C THR A 109 -11.79 -15.79 13.11
N ASP A 110 -11.51 -16.11 11.83
CA ASP A 110 -12.04 -17.30 11.17
C ASP A 110 -10.93 -17.91 10.31
N GLU A 111 -10.43 -19.09 10.71
CA GLU A 111 -9.37 -19.80 10.02
C GLU A 111 -9.74 -20.23 8.59
N THR A 112 -11.03 -20.23 8.25
CA THR A 112 -11.48 -20.59 6.91
C THR A 112 -11.39 -19.44 5.92
N ILE A 113 -11.15 -18.20 6.40
CA ILE A 113 -11.05 -17.02 5.55
C ILE A 113 -9.60 -16.81 5.14
N GLY A 114 -9.33 -16.87 3.83
CA GLY A 114 -8.01 -16.62 3.27
C GLY A 114 -7.79 -15.20 2.79
N PHE A 115 -8.83 -14.37 2.73
CA PHE A 115 -8.71 -12.97 2.34
C PHE A 115 -9.86 -12.13 2.87
N SER A 116 -9.66 -10.82 2.87
CA SER A 116 -10.67 -9.85 3.27
C SER A 116 -10.58 -8.63 2.37
N ILE A 117 -11.72 -8.02 2.09
CA ILE A 117 -11.80 -6.81 1.28
C ILE A 117 -12.43 -5.70 2.11
N GLY A 118 -11.71 -4.59 2.24
CA GLY A 118 -12.22 -3.41 2.92
C GLY A 118 -13.27 -2.68 2.11
N LYS A 119 -14.07 -1.89 2.79
CA LYS A 119 -15.11 -1.07 2.16
C LYS A 119 -14.47 0.10 1.42
N LEU A 120 -14.82 0.26 0.15
CA LEU A 120 -14.34 1.38 -0.65
C LEU A 120 -15.20 2.63 -0.38
N HIS A 121 -14.54 3.77 -0.31
CA HIS A 121 -15.18 5.06 -0.25
C HIS A 121 -14.70 5.90 -1.42
N HIS A 122 -15.64 6.56 -2.09
CA HIS A 122 -15.32 7.51 -3.15
C HIS A 122 -15.31 8.90 -2.56
N ILE A 123 -14.25 9.66 -2.86
CA ILE A 123 -14.13 11.05 -2.43
C ILE A 123 -14.19 11.94 -3.66
N GLN A 124 -15.17 12.82 -3.70
CA GLN A 124 -15.32 13.78 -4.78
C GLN A 124 -15.60 15.14 -4.16
N ASN A 125 -14.79 16.16 -4.52
CA ASN A 125 -14.92 17.51 -3.99
C ASN A 125 -14.94 17.58 -2.46
N GLY A 126 -14.18 16.69 -1.79
CA GLY A 126 -14.12 16.64 -0.34
C GLY A 126 -15.27 15.88 0.33
N VAL A 127 -16.20 15.32 -0.44
CA VAL A 127 -17.31 14.51 0.10
C VAL A 127 -16.93 13.04 -0.04
N VAL A 128 -17.04 12.31 1.08
CA VAL A 128 -16.77 10.87 1.12
C VAL A 128 -18.08 10.12 0.91
N THR A 129 -18.10 9.26 -0.11
CA THR A 129 -19.28 8.43 -0.42
C THR A 129 -18.86 6.96 -0.42
N ALA A 130 -19.57 6.11 0.33
CA ALA A 130 -19.33 4.68 0.32
C ALA A 130 -19.79 4.08 -1.01
N LEU A 131 -18.90 3.28 -1.65
CA LEU A 131 -19.25 2.56 -2.87
C LEU A 131 -19.92 1.23 -2.51
N PRO A 132 -20.91 0.80 -3.30
CA PRO A 132 -21.61 -0.47 -3.08
C PRO A 132 -20.71 -1.70 -3.30
#